data_9043e80f7ac139c76fb7828a37951c17
#
_entry.id   9043e80f7ac139c76fb7828a37951c17
#
_cell.length_a   1.000
_cell.length_b   1.000
_cell.length_c   1.000
_cell.angle_alpha   90.00
_cell.angle_beta   90.00
_cell.angle_gamma   90.00
#
_symmetry.space_group_name_H-M   'P 1'
#
loop_
_entity.id
_entity.type
_entity.pdbx_description
1 polymer ?
#
loop_
_entity_poly.entity_id
_entity_poly.type
_entity_poly.pdbx_seq_one_letter_code
_entity_poly.pdbx_strand_id
1 'polypeptide(L)'
;MLFRSIINQILDLPNLVNQKLPKNNFNATMEGSESSIPGWAGTIFRVGALVVLVGMLVSVVTGGLDALGAADGLGKASAGLCTLVLIYAAFPIAQVVRSAGDSLAASKSGIVDFFFKDVIVVHIKALGHITALAALFGAICATIGWVLGSGGMSISADLTDGFAYSYALPVDAMAAFTAMLGLDFVGGFIGDFFAWDVTGSEATGYNLDGALAVGWQYVQVAIILAQLYVALAFYSFFYGILSSLFNWIKNPSLPIKTS
;
A
#
# COMPACT_ATOMS: atom_id res chain seq x y z
N MET A 1 16.72 14.69 57.57
CA MET A 1 15.37 14.15 57.17
C MET A 1 14.46 15.24 56.60
N LEU A 2 14.39 16.43 57.15
CA LEU A 2 13.51 17.53 56.67
C LEU A 2 13.76 17.95 55.20
N PHE A 3 15.00 18.00 54.75
CA PHE A 3 15.36 18.46 53.41
C PHE A 3 14.83 17.50 52.31
N ARG A 4 14.86 16.19 52.51
CA ARG A 4 14.29 15.21 51.61
C ARG A 4 12.75 15.28 51.53
N SER A 5 12.12 15.59 52.65
CA SER A 5 10.64 15.76 52.68
C SER A 5 10.19 16.97 51.87
N ILE A 6 10.92 18.11 51.99
CA ILE A 6 10.60 19.32 51.23
C ILE A 6 10.83 19.13 49.71
N ILE A 7 11.92 18.46 49.32
CA ILE A 7 12.19 18.17 47.91
C ILE A 7 11.10 17.26 47.34
N ASN A 8 10.70 16.21 48.05
CA ASN A 8 9.62 15.33 47.57
C ASN A 8 8.29 16.08 47.48
N GLN A 9 7.97 16.98 48.40
CA GLN A 9 6.78 17.81 48.30
C GLN A 9 6.79 18.76 47.08
N ILE A 10 7.97 19.32 46.76
CA ILE A 10 8.16 20.18 45.58
C ILE A 10 8.03 19.36 44.29
N LEU A 11 8.60 18.15 44.24
CA LEU A 11 8.49 17.26 43.10
C LEU A 11 7.06 16.76 42.89
N ASP A 12 6.28 16.59 43.97
CA ASP A 12 4.87 16.20 43.92
C ASP A 12 3.91 17.36 43.70
N LEU A 13 4.36 18.61 43.65
CA LEU A 13 3.56 19.80 43.48
C LEU A 13 2.68 19.73 42.21
N PRO A 14 3.18 19.28 41.03
CA PRO A 14 2.34 19.13 39.86
C PRO A 14 1.15 18.18 40.06
N ASN A 15 1.36 17.07 40.75
CA ASN A 15 0.30 16.10 41.08
C ASN A 15 -0.72 16.69 42.07
N LEU A 16 -0.25 17.39 43.10
CA LEU A 16 -1.11 18.02 44.11
C LEU A 16 -1.98 19.14 43.50
N VAL A 17 -1.43 19.93 42.57
CA VAL A 17 -2.16 20.97 41.84
C VAL A 17 -3.16 20.33 40.87
N ASN A 18 -2.75 19.33 40.10
CA ASN A 18 -3.58 18.66 39.15
C ASN A 18 -4.80 17.97 39.78
N GLN A 19 -4.65 17.40 40.98
CA GLN A 19 -5.76 16.80 41.75
C GLN A 19 -6.83 17.83 42.19
N LYS A 20 -6.47 19.10 42.28
CA LYS A 20 -7.38 20.19 42.70
C LYS A 20 -8.02 20.94 41.54
N LEU A 21 -7.56 20.72 40.31
CA LEU A 21 -8.13 21.34 39.12
C LEU A 21 -9.44 20.64 38.71
N PRO A 22 -10.49 21.39 38.41
CA PRO A 22 -11.72 20.81 37.88
C PRO A 22 -11.45 20.21 36.49
N LYS A 23 -11.88 18.96 36.27
CA LYS A 23 -11.68 18.20 35.02
C LYS A 23 -10.21 17.94 34.68
N ASN A 24 -9.48 17.30 35.58
CA ASN A 24 -8.06 16.95 35.42
C ASN A 24 -7.79 15.69 34.55
N ASN A 25 -8.66 15.43 33.57
CA ASN A 25 -8.58 14.24 32.71
C ASN A 25 -7.56 14.39 31.55
N PHE A 26 -6.83 15.51 31.47
CA PHE A 26 -5.92 15.76 30.36
C PHE A 26 -4.77 14.73 30.28
N ASN A 27 -4.19 14.35 31.42
CA ASN A 27 -3.11 13.36 31.44
C ASN A 27 -3.62 11.98 31.01
N ALA A 28 -4.76 11.53 31.52
CA ALA A 28 -5.38 10.27 31.11
C ALA A 28 -5.79 10.27 29.62
N THR A 29 -6.23 11.43 29.10
CA THR A 29 -6.54 11.59 27.68
C THR A 29 -5.26 11.52 26.83
N MET A 30 -4.15 12.12 27.29
CA MET A 30 -2.86 12.06 26.59
C MET A 30 -2.26 10.65 26.63
N GLU A 31 -2.27 9.99 27.79
CA GLU A 31 -1.83 8.59 27.92
C GLU A 31 -2.69 7.64 27.10
N GLY A 32 -4.02 7.86 27.03
CA GLY A 32 -4.94 7.10 26.21
C GLY A 32 -4.83 7.38 24.71
N SER A 33 -4.21 8.49 24.30
CA SER A 33 -4.10 8.86 22.88
C SER A 33 -3.24 7.89 22.09
N GLU A 34 -2.16 7.37 22.68
CA GLU A 34 -1.26 6.41 22.02
C GLU A 34 -2.02 5.12 21.64
N SER A 35 -2.81 4.58 22.56
CA SER A 35 -3.60 3.37 22.31
C SER A 35 -4.72 3.57 21.28
N SER A 36 -5.13 4.80 21.02
CA SER A 36 -6.18 5.14 20.06
C SER A 36 -5.67 5.35 18.62
N ILE A 37 -4.35 5.50 18.41
CA ILE A 37 -3.74 5.74 17.10
C ILE A 37 -4.17 4.72 16.04
N PRO A 38 -4.16 3.39 16.31
CA PRO A 38 -4.63 2.41 15.32
C PRO A 38 -6.08 2.63 14.89
N GLY A 39 -6.97 2.95 15.84
CA GLY A 39 -8.37 3.26 15.56
C GLY A 39 -8.56 4.51 14.70
N TRP A 40 -7.79 5.57 14.97
CA TRP A 40 -7.79 6.77 14.15
C TRP A 40 -7.28 6.52 12.74
N ALA A 41 -6.15 5.82 12.60
CA ALA A 41 -5.61 5.43 11.30
C ALA A 41 -6.64 4.62 10.50
N GLY A 42 -7.27 3.63 11.13
CA GLY A 42 -8.33 2.84 10.49
C GLY A 42 -9.51 3.70 10.05
N THR A 43 -9.93 4.68 10.85
CA THR A 43 -11.03 5.58 10.50
C THR A 43 -10.67 6.46 9.29
N ILE A 44 -9.45 7.00 9.25
CA ILE A 44 -8.96 7.80 8.11
C ILE A 44 -9.01 6.97 6.82
N PHE A 45 -8.53 5.73 6.84
CA PHE A 45 -8.58 4.84 5.68
C PHE A 45 -10.01 4.48 5.26
N ARG A 46 -10.94 4.29 6.21
CA ARG A 46 -12.36 4.03 5.90
C ARG A 46 -13.02 5.23 5.22
N VAL A 47 -12.75 6.44 5.71
CA VAL A 47 -13.21 7.68 5.07
C VAL A 47 -12.55 7.84 3.70
N GLY A 48 -11.23 7.58 3.62
CA GLY A 48 -10.49 7.57 2.36
C GLY A 48 -11.08 6.61 1.33
N ALA A 49 -11.51 5.42 1.76
CA ALA A 49 -12.18 4.45 0.86
C ALA A 49 -13.47 4.99 0.24
N LEU A 50 -14.27 5.76 1.00
CA LEU A 50 -15.46 6.42 0.47
C LEU A 50 -15.09 7.54 -0.52
N VAL A 51 -14.07 8.32 -0.21
CA VAL A 51 -13.57 9.38 -1.13
C VAL A 51 -13.05 8.75 -2.43
N VAL A 52 -12.28 7.68 -2.34
CA VAL A 52 -11.79 6.92 -3.51
C VAL A 52 -12.96 6.39 -4.32
N LEU A 53 -13.95 5.76 -3.68
CA LEU A 53 -15.13 5.22 -4.37
C LEU A 53 -15.88 6.32 -5.14
N VAL A 54 -16.22 7.41 -4.46
CA VAL A 54 -16.96 8.53 -5.07
C VAL A 54 -16.14 9.18 -6.18
N GLY A 55 -14.85 9.46 -5.93
CA GLY A 55 -13.95 10.04 -6.92
C GLY A 55 -13.82 9.17 -8.17
N MET A 56 -13.63 7.85 -8.00
CA MET A 56 -13.58 6.91 -9.13
C MET A 56 -14.90 6.86 -9.89
N LEU A 57 -16.04 6.77 -9.22
CA LEU A 57 -17.34 6.74 -9.87
C LEU A 57 -17.60 8.02 -10.70
N VAL A 58 -17.29 9.20 -10.14
CA VAL A 58 -17.42 10.46 -10.86
C VAL A 58 -16.48 10.48 -12.08
N SER A 59 -15.21 10.15 -11.89
CA SER A 59 -14.21 10.13 -12.97
C SER A 59 -14.57 9.16 -14.08
N VAL A 60 -15.00 7.94 -13.74
CA VAL A 60 -15.38 6.89 -14.72
C VAL A 60 -16.63 7.29 -15.46
N VAL A 61 -17.65 7.86 -14.79
CA VAL A 61 -18.89 8.28 -15.47
C VAL A 61 -18.63 9.47 -16.40
N THR A 62 -17.88 10.47 -15.95
CA THR A 62 -17.57 11.64 -16.80
C THR A 62 -16.69 11.22 -17.99
N GLY A 63 -15.60 10.49 -17.77
CA GLY A 63 -14.73 9.99 -18.82
C GLY A 63 -15.45 9.02 -19.77
N GLY A 64 -16.36 8.20 -19.25
CA GLY A 64 -17.20 7.31 -20.06
C GLY A 64 -18.17 8.06 -20.98
N LEU A 65 -18.79 9.14 -20.49
CA LEU A 65 -19.65 9.99 -21.31
C LEU A 65 -18.87 10.71 -22.41
N ASP A 66 -17.67 11.20 -22.09
CA ASP A 66 -16.78 11.84 -23.07
C ASP A 66 -16.34 10.82 -24.15
N ALA A 67 -15.96 9.60 -23.74
CA ALA A 67 -15.60 8.52 -24.65
C ALA A 67 -16.77 8.10 -25.56
N LEU A 68 -18.00 8.03 -25.02
CA LEU A 68 -19.22 7.76 -25.80
C LEU A 68 -19.52 8.88 -26.78
N GLY A 69 -19.26 10.14 -26.42
CA GLY A 69 -19.43 11.28 -27.30
C GLY A 69 -18.43 11.33 -28.45
N ALA A 70 -17.19 10.91 -28.20
CA ALA A 70 -16.11 10.93 -29.19
C ALA A 70 -16.09 9.69 -30.11
N ALA A 71 -16.67 8.57 -29.69
CA ALA A 71 -16.64 7.31 -30.43
C ALA A 71 -17.76 7.21 -31.46
N ASP A 72 -17.55 6.37 -32.52
CA ASP A 72 -18.53 6.03 -33.52
C ASP A 72 -18.73 4.51 -33.66
N GLY A 73 -19.88 4.09 -34.13
CA GLY A 73 -20.18 2.69 -34.43
C GLY A 73 -19.95 1.74 -33.27
N LEU A 74 -19.13 0.70 -33.47
CA LEU A 74 -18.75 -0.28 -32.43
C LEU A 74 -17.92 0.32 -31.31
N GLY A 75 -17.22 1.44 -31.55
CA GLY A 75 -16.48 2.18 -30.50
C GLY A 75 -17.38 2.67 -29.38
N LYS A 76 -18.64 3.08 -29.68
CA LYS A 76 -19.63 3.43 -28.65
C LYS A 76 -20.00 2.25 -27.77
N ALA A 77 -20.18 1.07 -28.38
CA ALA A 77 -20.46 -0.13 -27.59
C ALA A 77 -19.28 -0.51 -26.69
N SER A 78 -18.05 -0.40 -27.21
CA SER A 78 -16.83 -0.61 -26.44
C SER A 78 -16.72 0.37 -25.26
N ALA A 79 -16.87 1.68 -25.52
CA ALA A 79 -16.82 2.71 -24.48
C ALA A 79 -17.88 2.50 -23.39
N GLY A 80 -19.12 2.16 -23.79
CA GLY A 80 -20.19 1.85 -22.83
C GLY A 80 -19.90 0.63 -21.96
N LEU A 81 -19.45 -0.47 -22.57
CA LEU A 81 -19.09 -1.69 -21.81
C LEU A 81 -17.89 -1.46 -20.88
N CYS A 82 -16.84 -0.78 -21.37
CA CYS A 82 -15.69 -0.43 -20.53
C CYS A 82 -16.10 0.46 -19.35
N THR A 83 -16.97 1.45 -19.59
CA THR A 83 -17.50 2.30 -18.50
C THR A 83 -18.22 1.47 -17.45
N LEU A 84 -19.04 0.50 -17.83
CA LEU A 84 -19.73 -0.40 -16.88
C LEU A 84 -18.72 -1.27 -16.09
N VAL A 85 -17.70 -1.81 -16.76
CA VAL A 85 -16.63 -2.58 -16.13
C VAL A 85 -15.87 -1.73 -15.12
N LEU A 86 -15.53 -0.48 -15.47
CA LEU A 86 -14.80 0.43 -14.58
C LEU A 86 -15.65 0.94 -13.41
N ILE A 87 -16.96 1.14 -13.60
CA ILE A 87 -17.89 1.40 -12.49
C ILE A 87 -17.87 0.23 -11.51
N TYR A 88 -17.92 -1.00 -12.01
CA TYR A 88 -17.80 -2.18 -11.15
C TYR A 88 -16.44 -2.24 -10.44
N ALA A 89 -15.35 -1.92 -11.14
CA ALA A 89 -13.99 -1.92 -10.61
C ALA A 89 -13.79 -0.95 -9.40
N ALA A 90 -14.54 0.14 -9.38
CA ALA A 90 -14.46 1.12 -8.29
C ALA A 90 -14.78 0.50 -6.91
N PHE A 91 -15.70 -0.48 -6.85
CA PHE A 91 -16.09 -1.11 -5.59
C PHE A 91 -14.99 -1.99 -4.98
N PRO A 92 -14.40 -2.98 -5.68
CA PRO A 92 -13.31 -3.79 -5.13
C PRO A 92 -12.07 -2.95 -4.82
N ILE A 93 -11.76 -1.92 -5.61
CA ILE A 93 -10.63 -1.01 -5.32
C ILE A 93 -10.88 -0.24 -4.00
N ALA A 94 -12.03 0.36 -3.83
CA ALA A 94 -12.40 1.03 -2.58
C ALA A 94 -12.41 0.05 -1.39
N GLN A 95 -12.83 -1.20 -1.62
CA GLN A 95 -12.81 -2.25 -0.58
C GLN A 95 -11.39 -2.59 -0.14
N VAL A 96 -10.38 -2.56 -1.02
CA VAL A 96 -8.97 -2.73 -0.65
C VAL A 96 -8.55 -1.64 0.34
N VAL A 97 -8.86 -0.37 0.05
CA VAL A 97 -8.55 0.76 0.94
C VAL A 97 -9.25 0.60 2.30
N ARG A 98 -10.52 0.20 2.29
CA ARG A 98 -11.27 -0.06 3.53
C ARG A 98 -10.64 -1.19 4.35
N SER A 99 -10.29 -2.31 3.70
CA SER A 99 -9.66 -3.46 4.35
C SER A 99 -8.30 -3.12 4.94
N ALA A 100 -7.54 -2.22 4.29
CA ALA A 100 -6.31 -1.66 4.83
C ALA A 100 -6.58 -0.92 6.15
N GLY A 101 -7.61 -0.09 6.20
CA GLY A 101 -8.05 0.60 7.42
C GLY A 101 -8.49 -0.37 8.52
N ASP A 102 -9.25 -1.41 8.18
CA ASP A 102 -9.68 -2.43 9.14
C ASP A 102 -8.49 -3.19 9.72
N SER A 103 -7.47 -3.49 8.90
CA SER A 103 -6.22 -4.13 9.33
C SER A 103 -5.44 -3.25 10.31
N LEU A 104 -5.33 -1.94 10.04
CA LEU A 104 -4.66 -0.98 10.93
C LEU A 104 -5.43 -0.81 12.24
N ALA A 105 -6.76 -0.71 12.21
CA ALA A 105 -7.60 -0.59 13.40
C ALA A 105 -7.51 -1.81 14.31
N ALA A 106 -7.27 -2.99 13.74
CA ALA A 106 -7.12 -4.24 14.48
C ALA A 106 -5.72 -4.47 15.05
N SER A 107 -4.73 -3.60 14.72
CA SER A 107 -3.37 -3.72 15.21
C SER A 107 -3.33 -3.57 16.74
N LYS A 108 -2.53 -4.45 17.37
CA LYS A 108 -2.22 -4.44 18.81
C LYS A 108 -0.74 -4.18 19.07
N SER A 109 -0.02 -3.75 18.05
CA SER A 109 1.42 -3.46 18.11
C SER A 109 1.70 -2.23 18.96
N GLY A 110 2.88 -2.16 19.57
CA GLY A 110 3.38 -0.91 20.14
C GLY A 110 3.56 0.15 19.04
N ILE A 111 3.65 1.42 19.43
CA ILE A 111 3.64 2.56 18.49
C ILE A 111 4.74 2.46 17.43
N VAL A 112 5.93 1.99 17.81
CA VAL A 112 7.06 1.83 16.88
C VAL A 112 6.76 0.74 15.84
N ASP A 113 6.33 -0.43 16.31
CA ASP A 113 5.96 -1.54 15.43
C ASP A 113 4.75 -1.19 14.55
N PHE A 114 3.80 -0.41 15.10
CA PHE A 114 2.65 0.07 14.33
C PHE A 114 3.10 0.90 13.12
N PHE A 115 3.95 1.91 13.31
CA PHE A 115 4.39 2.76 12.19
C PHE A 115 5.34 2.05 11.24
N PHE A 116 6.37 1.37 11.77
CA PHE A 116 7.42 0.78 10.94
C PHE A 116 7.11 -0.61 10.40
N LYS A 117 6.10 -1.31 10.93
CA LYS A 117 5.69 -2.61 10.44
C LYS A 117 4.28 -2.57 9.86
N ASP A 118 3.28 -2.26 10.68
CA ASP A 118 1.89 -2.43 10.28
C ASP A 118 1.49 -1.43 9.19
N VAL A 119 1.80 -0.13 9.37
CA VAL A 119 1.44 0.92 8.40
C VAL A 119 2.14 0.70 7.07
N ILE A 120 3.46 0.44 7.06
CA ILE A 120 4.22 0.27 5.82
C ILE A 120 3.76 -0.99 5.07
N VAL A 121 3.63 -2.11 5.76
CA VAL A 121 3.16 -3.37 5.15
C VAL A 121 1.76 -3.22 4.57
N VAL A 122 0.83 -2.60 5.31
CA VAL A 122 -0.54 -2.36 4.86
C VAL A 122 -0.56 -1.41 3.66
N HIS A 123 0.29 -0.38 3.66
CA HIS A 123 0.41 0.57 2.55
C HIS A 123 0.91 -0.11 1.26
N ILE A 124 2.04 -0.82 1.31
CA ILE A 124 2.58 -1.56 0.16
C ILE A 124 1.53 -2.56 -0.36
N LYS A 125 0.90 -3.30 0.53
CA LYS A 125 -0.12 -4.29 0.19
C LYS A 125 -1.36 -3.65 -0.46
N ALA A 126 -1.84 -2.53 0.07
CA ALA A 126 -2.98 -1.82 -0.49
C ALA A 126 -2.68 -1.29 -1.89
N LEU A 127 -1.54 -0.61 -2.10
CA LEU A 127 -1.14 -0.10 -3.41
C LEU A 127 -0.96 -1.24 -4.41
N GLY A 128 -0.26 -2.32 -4.05
CA GLY A 128 -0.08 -3.45 -4.95
C GLY A 128 -1.39 -4.12 -5.37
N HIS A 129 -2.33 -4.29 -4.44
CA HIS A 129 -3.65 -4.84 -4.78
C HIS A 129 -4.48 -3.88 -5.64
N ILE A 130 -4.43 -2.56 -5.39
CA ILE A 130 -5.11 -1.55 -6.21
C ILE A 130 -4.54 -1.58 -7.63
N THR A 131 -3.20 -1.60 -7.76
CA THR A 131 -2.51 -1.66 -9.05
C THR A 131 -2.87 -2.95 -9.81
N ALA A 132 -2.86 -4.11 -9.13
CA ALA A 132 -3.24 -5.38 -9.75
C ALA A 132 -4.71 -5.40 -10.20
N LEU A 133 -5.64 -4.85 -9.40
CA LEU A 133 -7.05 -4.73 -9.78
C LEU A 133 -7.22 -3.76 -10.96
N ALA A 134 -6.56 -2.61 -10.95
CA ALA A 134 -6.60 -1.67 -12.07
C ALA A 134 -6.07 -2.30 -13.37
N ALA A 135 -4.95 -3.05 -13.27
CA ALA A 135 -4.41 -3.81 -14.42
C ALA A 135 -5.41 -4.88 -14.92
N LEU A 136 -6.05 -5.61 -14.01
CA LEU A 136 -7.03 -6.64 -14.36
C LEU A 136 -8.24 -6.02 -15.10
N PHE A 137 -8.83 -4.97 -14.56
CA PHE A 137 -9.98 -4.32 -15.19
C PHE A 137 -9.57 -3.57 -16.46
N GLY A 138 -8.33 -3.04 -16.53
CA GLY A 138 -7.75 -2.53 -17.77
C GLY A 138 -7.64 -3.60 -18.85
N ALA A 139 -7.14 -4.80 -18.49
CA ALA A 139 -7.06 -5.94 -19.42
C ALA A 139 -8.45 -6.41 -19.91
N ILE A 140 -9.48 -6.37 -19.06
CA ILE A 140 -10.85 -6.66 -19.45
C ILE A 140 -11.35 -5.61 -20.46
N CYS A 141 -11.11 -4.32 -20.20
CA CYS A 141 -11.45 -3.25 -21.15
C CYS A 141 -10.68 -3.38 -22.47
N ALA A 142 -9.38 -3.73 -22.41
CA ALA A 142 -8.59 -4.01 -23.61
C ALA A 142 -9.14 -5.20 -24.40
N THR A 143 -9.63 -6.25 -23.73
CA THR A 143 -10.30 -7.39 -24.37
C THR A 143 -11.57 -6.94 -25.11
N ILE A 144 -12.39 -6.12 -24.47
CA ILE A 144 -13.61 -5.56 -25.09
C ILE A 144 -13.24 -4.72 -26.31
N GLY A 145 -12.23 -3.84 -26.18
CA GLY A 145 -11.74 -3.02 -27.30
C GLY A 145 -11.23 -3.87 -28.46
N TRP A 146 -10.45 -4.91 -28.18
CA TRP A 146 -9.93 -5.83 -29.18
C TRP A 146 -11.06 -6.57 -29.92
N VAL A 147 -12.01 -7.16 -29.18
CA VAL A 147 -13.16 -7.90 -29.79
C VAL A 147 -14.04 -7.01 -30.64
N LEU A 148 -14.24 -5.75 -30.27
CA LEU A 148 -15.07 -4.79 -30.98
C LEU A 148 -14.28 -3.99 -32.03
N GLY A 149 -12.99 -4.27 -32.22
CA GLY A 149 -12.13 -3.59 -33.19
C GLY A 149 -11.91 -2.12 -32.90
N SER A 150 -12.01 -1.72 -31.60
CA SER A 150 -11.77 -0.36 -31.12
C SER A 150 -10.46 -0.31 -30.31
N GLY A 151 -9.96 0.89 -30.00
CA GLY A 151 -8.77 1.04 -29.14
C GLY A 151 -9.02 0.46 -27.74
N GLY A 152 -7.98 -0.09 -27.13
CA GLY A 152 -7.99 -0.61 -25.76
C GLY A 152 -7.58 0.44 -24.73
N MET A 153 -7.82 0.15 -23.46
CA MET A 153 -7.31 0.93 -22.33
C MET A 153 -6.11 0.20 -21.69
N SER A 154 -5.11 0.95 -21.29
CA SER A 154 -3.99 0.46 -20.50
C SER A 154 -4.06 0.99 -19.07
N ILE A 155 -3.30 0.36 -18.15
CA ILE A 155 -3.12 0.86 -16.78
C ILE A 155 -2.37 2.20 -16.80
N SER A 156 -2.74 3.11 -15.91
CA SER A 156 -2.05 4.40 -15.78
C SER A 156 -0.61 4.22 -15.28
N ALA A 157 0.32 4.90 -15.92
CA ALA A 157 1.72 4.94 -15.49
C ALA A 157 1.87 5.51 -14.07
N ASP A 158 1.09 6.54 -13.70
CA ASP A 158 1.12 7.12 -12.36
C ASP A 158 0.81 6.10 -11.27
N LEU A 159 -0.09 5.14 -11.56
CA LEU A 159 -0.46 4.10 -10.59
C LEU A 159 0.66 3.06 -10.44
N THR A 160 1.30 2.67 -11.55
CA THR A 160 2.44 1.75 -11.53
C THR A 160 3.66 2.38 -10.86
N ASP A 161 3.93 3.64 -11.12
CA ASP A 161 5.00 4.40 -10.47
C ASP A 161 4.73 4.54 -8.96
N GLY A 162 3.51 4.90 -8.57
CA GLY A 162 3.12 4.96 -7.16
C GLY A 162 3.32 3.64 -6.42
N PHE A 163 3.02 2.51 -7.07
CA PHE A 163 3.30 1.20 -6.51
C PHE A 163 4.81 0.91 -6.44
N ALA A 164 5.57 1.22 -7.48
CA ALA A 164 7.03 1.06 -7.52
C ALA A 164 7.70 1.84 -6.39
N TYR A 165 7.32 3.09 -6.17
CA TYR A 165 7.82 3.91 -5.05
C TYR A 165 7.55 3.27 -3.69
N SER A 166 6.42 2.60 -3.52
CA SER A 166 6.04 2.01 -2.22
C SER A 166 6.98 0.90 -1.76
N TYR A 167 7.64 0.21 -2.68
CA TYR A 167 8.55 -0.91 -2.39
C TYR A 167 10.02 -0.64 -2.78
N ALA A 168 10.36 0.53 -3.30
CA ALA A 168 11.72 0.84 -3.74
C ALA A 168 12.74 0.58 -2.62
N LEU A 169 12.50 1.09 -1.42
CA LEU A 169 13.41 0.96 -0.28
C LEU A 169 13.77 -0.51 0.05
N PRO A 170 12.84 -1.45 0.26
CA PRO A 170 13.20 -2.84 0.56
C PRO A 170 13.85 -3.55 -0.62
N VAL A 171 13.54 -3.19 -1.86
CA VAL A 171 14.14 -3.77 -3.06
C VAL A 171 15.60 -3.32 -3.20
N ASP A 172 15.86 -2.02 -3.09
CA ASP A 172 17.22 -1.45 -3.15
C ASP A 172 18.09 -1.97 -2.00
N ALA A 173 17.52 -2.08 -0.79
CA ALA A 173 18.23 -2.65 0.35
C ALA A 173 18.60 -4.13 0.11
N MET A 174 17.72 -4.92 -0.52
CA MET A 174 18.03 -6.31 -0.84
C MET A 174 19.10 -6.42 -1.94
N ALA A 175 19.03 -5.60 -2.99
CA ALA A 175 20.06 -5.56 -4.02
C ALA A 175 21.43 -5.20 -3.43
N ALA A 176 21.50 -4.16 -2.57
CA ALA A 176 22.72 -3.79 -1.88
C ALA A 176 23.23 -4.88 -0.92
N PHE A 177 22.35 -5.55 -0.20
CA PHE A 177 22.72 -6.65 0.69
C PHE A 177 23.30 -7.84 -0.07
N THR A 178 22.72 -8.22 -1.19
CA THR A 178 23.26 -9.30 -2.04
C THR A 178 24.63 -8.95 -2.64
N ALA A 179 24.82 -7.69 -3.05
CA ALA A 179 26.11 -7.19 -3.53
C ALA A 179 27.19 -7.23 -2.43
N MET A 180 26.84 -6.85 -1.17
CA MET A 180 27.74 -6.98 -0.01
C MET A 180 28.21 -8.43 0.23
N LEU A 181 27.39 -9.41 -0.11
CA LEU A 181 27.72 -10.83 0.01
C LEU A 181 28.49 -11.39 -1.20
N GLY A 182 28.83 -10.55 -2.18
CA GLY A 182 29.47 -10.98 -3.43
C GLY A 182 28.53 -11.71 -4.39
N LEU A 183 27.21 -11.53 -4.23
CA LEU A 183 26.16 -12.14 -5.06
C LEU A 183 25.55 -11.10 -6.02
N ASP A 184 26.40 -10.38 -6.76
CA ASP A 184 25.98 -9.29 -7.66
C ASP A 184 24.95 -9.74 -8.70
N PHE A 185 25.06 -11.00 -9.18
CA PHE A 185 24.10 -11.56 -10.13
C PHE A 185 22.68 -11.64 -9.56
N VAL A 186 22.54 -11.89 -8.24
CA VAL A 186 21.23 -11.91 -7.57
C VAL A 186 20.69 -10.51 -7.46
N GLY A 187 21.53 -9.53 -7.12
CA GLY A 187 21.15 -8.11 -7.08
C GLY A 187 20.69 -7.61 -8.46
N GLY A 188 21.42 -7.98 -9.53
CA GLY A 188 21.02 -7.70 -10.91
C GLY A 188 19.66 -8.30 -11.26
N PHE A 189 19.45 -9.58 -10.98
CA PHE A 189 18.16 -10.24 -11.22
C PHE A 189 16.99 -9.58 -10.46
N ILE A 190 17.23 -9.19 -9.20
CA ILE A 190 16.22 -8.45 -8.42
C ILE A 190 15.90 -7.12 -9.11
N GLY A 191 16.91 -6.35 -9.49
CA GLY A 191 16.77 -5.08 -10.20
C GLY A 191 15.95 -5.24 -11.49
N ASP A 192 16.31 -6.18 -12.33
CA ASP A 192 15.62 -6.47 -13.60
C ASP A 192 14.16 -6.88 -13.38
N PHE A 193 13.90 -7.72 -12.36
CA PHE A 193 12.53 -8.17 -12.04
C PHE A 193 11.63 -7.02 -11.60
N PHE A 194 12.14 -6.08 -10.80
CA PHE A 194 11.37 -4.93 -10.33
C PHE A 194 11.36 -3.76 -11.31
N ALA A 195 12.32 -3.70 -12.25
CA ALA A 195 12.31 -2.74 -13.35
C ALA A 195 11.42 -3.18 -14.53
N TRP A 196 10.82 -4.37 -14.45
CA TRP A 196 9.96 -4.86 -15.53
C TRP A 196 8.78 -3.91 -15.72
N ASP A 197 8.72 -3.32 -16.90
CA ASP A 197 7.67 -2.40 -17.26
C ASP A 197 6.33 -3.14 -17.37
N VAL A 198 5.40 -2.76 -16.52
CA VAL A 198 4.03 -3.29 -16.48
C VAL A 198 3.04 -2.38 -17.18
N THR A 199 3.51 -1.32 -17.85
CA THR A 199 2.67 -0.49 -18.72
C THR A 199 2.29 -1.28 -19.98
N GLY A 200 0.98 -1.46 -20.19
CA GLY A 200 0.49 -2.28 -21.27
C GLY A 200 0.73 -1.66 -22.65
N SER A 201 1.07 -2.48 -23.64
CA SER A 201 0.92 -2.09 -25.04
C SER A 201 -0.54 -1.95 -25.39
N GLU A 202 -0.92 -0.90 -26.12
CA GLU A 202 -2.29 -0.74 -26.59
C GLU A 202 -2.63 -1.86 -27.60
N ALA A 203 -3.74 -2.56 -27.33
CA ALA A 203 -4.27 -3.54 -28.27
C ALA A 203 -4.95 -2.80 -29.42
N THR A 204 -4.36 -2.86 -30.60
CA THR A 204 -4.85 -2.19 -31.82
C THR A 204 -5.51 -3.19 -32.74
N GLY A 205 -6.85 -3.15 -32.83
CA GLY A 205 -7.62 -3.89 -33.81
C GLY A 205 -7.78 -5.39 -33.52
N TYR A 206 -8.72 -6.01 -34.28
CA TYR A 206 -9.00 -7.45 -34.19
C TYR A 206 -8.02 -8.25 -35.06
N ASN A 207 -6.81 -8.44 -34.55
CA ASN A 207 -5.72 -9.20 -35.15
C ASN A 207 -4.95 -10.01 -34.09
N LEU A 208 -4.01 -10.84 -34.56
CA LEU A 208 -3.22 -11.70 -33.65
C LEU A 208 -2.33 -10.86 -32.71
N ASP A 209 -1.74 -9.78 -33.19
CA ASP A 209 -0.88 -8.90 -32.39
C ASP A 209 -1.68 -8.24 -31.26
N GLY A 210 -2.91 -7.80 -31.56
CA GLY A 210 -3.85 -7.29 -30.56
C GLY A 210 -4.24 -8.35 -29.53
N ALA A 211 -4.45 -9.60 -29.96
CA ALA A 211 -4.71 -10.71 -29.04
C ALA A 211 -3.54 -10.99 -28.09
N LEU A 212 -2.30 -10.95 -28.63
CA LEU A 212 -1.09 -11.11 -27.84
C LEU A 212 -0.90 -9.96 -26.87
N ALA A 213 -1.16 -8.71 -27.29
CA ALA A 213 -1.08 -7.52 -26.43
C ALA A 213 -2.08 -7.62 -25.27
N VAL A 214 -3.33 -8.05 -25.53
CA VAL A 214 -4.33 -8.31 -24.49
C VAL A 214 -3.88 -9.43 -23.56
N GLY A 215 -3.41 -10.56 -24.11
CA GLY A 215 -2.88 -11.67 -23.30
C GLY A 215 -1.74 -11.23 -22.39
N TRP A 216 -0.86 -10.39 -22.91
CA TRP A 216 0.24 -9.81 -22.11
C TRP A 216 -0.25 -8.98 -20.93
N GLN A 217 -1.30 -8.18 -21.08
CA GLN A 217 -1.88 -7.41 -19.97
C GLN A 217 -2.36 -8.29 -18.80
N TYR A 218 -2.90 -9.49 -19.07
CA TYR A 218 -3.22 -10.44 -17.99
C TYR A 218 -1.98 -11.01 -17.32
N VAL A 219 -0.89 -11.24 -18.08
CA VAL A 219 0.40 -11.65 -17.49
C VAL A 219 0.94 -10.57 -16.57
N GLN A 220 0.81 -9.30 -16.94
CA GLN A 220 1.22 -8.18 -16.09
C GLN A 220 0.53 -8.17 -14.71
N VAL A 221 -0.74 -8.55 -14.63
CA VAL A 221 -1.43 -8.70 -13.34
C VAL A 221 -0.71 -9.69 -12.43
N ALA A 222 -0.27 -10.83 -12.98
CA ALA A 222 0.48 -11.82 -12.23
C ALA A 222 1.87 -11.30 -11.82
N ILE A 223 2.53 -10.54 -12.69
CA ILE A 223 3.83 -9.91 -12.39
C ILE A 223 3.68 -8.90 -11.25
N ILE A 224 2.68 -8.00 -11.29
CA ILE A 224 2.40 -7.04 -10.21
C ILE A 224 2.20 -7.74 -8.87
N LEU A 225 1.43 -8.83 -8.85
CA LEU A 225 1.23 -9.59 -7.62
C LEU A 225 2.51 -10.28 -7.14
N ALA A 226 3.32 -10.81 -8.07
CA ALA A 226 4.62 -11.39 -7.74
C ALA A 226 5.57 -10.33 -7.15
N GLN A 227 5.69 -9.17 -7.78
CA GLN A 227 6.46 -8.03 -7.26
C GLN A 227 5.99 -7.62 -5.87
N LEU A 228 4.68 -7.51 -5.66
CA LEU A 228 4.10 -7.18 -4.36
C LEU A 228 4.56 -8.16 -3.26
N TYR A 229 4.40 -9.47 -3.50
CA TYR A 229 4.72 -10.44 -2.46
C TYR A 229 6.22 -10.59 -2.22
N VAL A 230 7.06 -10.47 -3.25
CA VAL A 230 8.52 -10.45 -3.11
C VAL A 230 8.97 -9.20 -2.35
N ALA A 231 8.42 -8.02 -2.67
CA ALA A 231 8.71 -6.78 -1.94
C ALA A 231 8.32 -6.86 -0.46
N LEU A 232 7.16 -7.44 -0.14
CA LEU A 232 6.73 -7.68 1.24
C LEU A 232 7.65 -8.68 1.98
N ALA A 233 8.15 -9.70 1.28
CA ALA A 233 9.11 -10.64 1.85
C ALA A 233 10.43 -9.92 2.18
N PHE A 234 10.94 -9.09 1.28
CA PHE A 234 12.15 -8.30 1.52
C PHE A 234 11.98 -7.33 2.68
N TYR A 235 10.86 -6.60 2.71
CA TYR A 235 10.55 -5.72 3.83
C TYR A 235 10.52 -6.46 5.16
N SER A 236 9.83 -7.60 5.21
CA SER A 236 9.71 -8.42 6.42
C SER A 236 11.06 -8.97 6.88
N PHE A 237 11.94 -9.33 5.94
CA PHE A 237 13.29 -9.79 6.22
C PHE A 237 14.13 -8.69 6.89
N PHE A 238 14.19 -7.50 6.30
CA PHE A 238 14.96 -6.37 6.86
C PHE A 238 14.38 -5.89 8.19
N TYR A 239 13.07 -5.82 8.30
CA TYR A 239 12.42 -5.47 9.56
C TYR A 239 12.77 -6.49 10.67
N GLY A 240 12.79 -7.77 10.34
CA GLY A 240 13.23 -8.84 11.27
C GLY A 240 14.66 -8.65 11.76
N ILE A 241 15.60 -8.33 10.87
CA ILE A 241 17.01 -8.03 11.20
C ILE A 241 17.09 -6.82 12.13
N LEU A 242 16.47 -5.70 11.75
CA LEU A 242 16.47 -4.47 12.53
C LEU A 242 15.86 -4.68 13.92
N SER A 243 14.72 -5.34 14.01
CA SER A 243 14.05 -5.65 15.27
C SER A 243 14.92 -6.52 16.18
N SER A 244 15.60 -7.53 15.62
CA SER A 244 16.54 -8.38 16.35
C SER A 244 17.75 -7.60 16.87
N LEU A 245 18.29 -6.70 16.04
CA LEU A 245 19.41 -5.84 16.43
C LEU A 245 19.02 -4.88 17.55
N PHE A 246 17.85 -4.23 17.47
CA PHE A 246 17.35 -3.36 18.54
C PHE A 246 17.13 -4.12 19.85
N ASN A 247 16.57 -5.33 19.77
CA ASN A 247 16.38 -6.17 20.96
C ASN A 247 17.71 -6.59 21.58
N TRP A 248 18.73 -6.88 20.77
CA TRP A 248 20.07 -7.21 21.26
C TRP A 248 20.75 -5.98 21.90
N ILE A 249 20.63 -4.79 21.32
CA ILE A 249 21.18 -3.54 21.89
C ILE A 249 20.52 -3.25 23.24
N LYS A 250 19.21 -3.46 23.34
CA LYS A 250 18.44 -3.22 24.58
C LYS A 250 18.80 -4.22 25.71
N ASN A 251 19.07 -5.47 25.35
CA ASN A 251 19.43 -6.53 26.26
C ASN A 251 20.62 -7.33 25.69
N PRO A 252 21.86 -6.81 25.83
CA PRO A 252 23.04 -7.46 25.27
C PRO A 252 23.34 -8.75 26.05
N SER A 253 22.78 -9.86 25.62
CA SER A 253 23.13 -11.20 26.10
C SER A 253 24.20 -11.77 25.20
N LEU A 254 25.44 -11.83 25.67
CA LEU A 254 26.46 -12.65 25.03
C LEU A 254 26.13 -14.11 25.32
N PRO A 255 26.04 -15.01 24.33
CA PRO A 255 25.88 -16.43 24.57
C PRO A 255 27.22 -17.01 25.04
N ILE A 256 27.65 -16.63 26.25
CA ILE A 256 28.81 -17.28 26.88
C ILE A 256 28.26 -18.59 27.44
N LYS A 257 28.49 -19.69 26.72
CA LYS A 257 28.40 -21.00 27.33
C LYS A 257 29.48 -21.09 28.39
N THR A 258 29.12 -20.93 29.66
CA THR A 258 29.96 -21.42 30.77
C THR A 258 29.91 -22.92 30.71
N SER A 259 31.01 -23.50 30.22
CA SER A 259 31.27 -24.95 30.25
C SER A 259 31.53 -25.36 31.70
#